data_7c4bf3f1bb82651340d2eb19e83ff7d5
#
_entry.id   7c4bf3f1bb82651340d2eb19e83ff7d5
#
_cell.length_a   1.000
_cell.length_b   1.000
_cell.length_c   1.000
_cell.angle_alpha   90.00
_cell.angle_beta   90.00
_cell.angle_gamma   90.00
#
_symmetry.space_group_name_H-M   'P 1'
#
loop_
_entity.id
_entity.type
_entity.pdbx_description
1 polymer ?
#
loop_
_entity_poly.entity_id
_entity_poly.type
_entity_poly.pdbx_seq_one_letter_code
_entity_poly.pdbx_strand_id
1 'polypeptide(L)'
;RDKNANLVTAVVYPAIEPHTGRLRVNGTPVHFDSFINNLLTNHARSEKAKEEFAWKVITYKAILPNGAPLWDSWFPLKKLEEKKKFYRDSGTPQKFFQEYMMEVQSEEDALLTRDHIKYWEGRF
;
A
#
# COMPACT_ATOMS: atom_id res chain seq x y z
N ARG A 1 5.83 -14.72 5.32
CA ARG A 1 5.95 -13.26 5.45
C ARG A 1 7.33 -12.76 5.02
N ASP A 2 8.38 -13.31 5.64
CA ASP A 2 9.75 -12.94 5.31
C ASP A 2 10.30 -13.71 4.11
N LYS A 3 9.52 -14.63 3.55
CA LYS A 3 9.93 -15.43 2.40
C LYS A 3 10.25 -14.58 1.19
N ASN A 4 9.42 -13.58 0.90
CA ASN A 4 9.63 -12.69 -0.26
C ASN A 4 10.86 -11.80 -0.05
N ALA A 5 11.04 -11.27 1.16
CA ALA A 5 12.22 -10.47 1.47
C ALA A 5 13.50 -11.30 1.37
N ASN A 6 13.50 -12.52 1.90
CA ASN A 6 14.64 -13.43 1.80
C ASN A 6 14.93 -13.82 0.36
N LEU A 7 13.89 -14.13 -0.43
CA LEU A 7 14.06 -14.47 -1.84
C LEU A 7 14.76 -13.34 -2.58
N VAL A 8 14.29 -12.11 -2.42
CA VAL A 8 14.85 -10.95 -3.12
C VAL A 8 16.27 -10.65 -2.64
N THR A 9 16.49 -10.57 -1.33
CA THR A 9 17.77 -10.09 -0.78
C THR A 9 18.85 -11.14 -0.75
N ALA A 10 18.50 -12.42 -0.53
CA ALA A 10 19.49 -13.48 -0.35
C ALA A 10 19.70 -14.36 -1.60
N VAL A 11 18.74 -14.40 -2.50
CA VAL A 11 18.78 -15.28 -3.67
C VAL A 11 18.85 -14.49 -4.97
N VAL A 12 17.85 -13.64 -5.22
CA VAL A 12 17.72 -12.95 -6.51
C VAL A 12 18.77 -11.86 -6.68
N TYR A 13 18.87 -10.95 -5.73
CA TYR A 13 19.78 -9.80 -5.83
C TYR A 13 21.25 -10.26 -5.97
N PRO A 14 21.75 -11.18 -5.15
CA PRO A 14 23.15 -11.64 -5.32
C PRO A 14 23.42 -12.35 -6.64
N ALA A 15 22.39 -12.89 -7.32
CA ALA A 15 22.54 -13.58 -8.59
C ALA A 15 22.54 -12.62 -9.80
N ILE A 16 22.25 -11.34 -9.59
CA ILE A 16 22.20 -10.35 -10.67
C ILE A 16 23.61 -9.96 -11.11
N GLU A 17 23.82 -9.84 -12.43
CA GLU A 17 25.07 -9.36 -12.99
C GLU A 17 25.35 -7.94 -12.48
N PRO A 18 26.54 -7.66 -11.88
CA PRO A 18 26.75 -6.42 -11.13
C PRO A 18 26.82 -5.14 -11.99
N HIS A 19 27.12 -5.24 -13.28
CA HIS A 19 27.32 -4.05 -14.11
C HIS A 19 26.05 -3.63 -14.87
N THR A 20 25.29 -4.60 -15.38
CA THR A 20 24.15 -4.35 -16.25
C THR A 20 22.84 -4.96 -15.71
N GLY A 21 22.93 -5.78 -14.69
CA GLY A 21 21.78 -6.44 -14.12
C GLY A 21 20.82 -5.46 -13.44
N ARG A 22 19.52 -5.74 -13.56
CA ARG A 22 18.48 -4.91 -12.96
C ARG A 22 17.44 -5.80 -12.28
N LEU A 23 16.91 -5.31 -11.18
CA LEU A 23 15.84 -5.97 -10.46
C LEU A 23 14.64 -5.04 -10.39
N ARG A 24 13.49 -5.55 -10.81
CA ARG A 24 12.23 -4.82 -10.72
C ARG A 24 11.22 -5.67 -9.96
N VAL A 25 10.50 -5.03 -9.04
CA VAL A 25 9.47 -5.68 -8.26
C VAL A 25 8.17 -4.92 -8.46
N ASN A 26 7.13 -5.62 -8.90
CA ASN A 26 5.80 -5.06 -9.08
C ASN A 26 4.84 -5.76 -8.11
N GLY A 27 3.91 -5.00 -7.58
CA GLY A 27 2.89 -5.59 -6.72
C GLY A 27 2.02 -4.56 -6.04
N THR A 28 1.01 -5.06 -5.35
CA THR A 28 0.10 -4.25 -4.53
C THR A 28 0.38 -4.59 -3.06
N PRO A 29 0.50 -3.61 -2.16
CA PRO A 29 0.67 -3.91 -0.74
C PRO A 29 -0.62 -4.53 -0.20
N VAL A 30 -0.50 -5.74 0.37
CA VAL A 30 -1.66 -6.48 0.89
C VAL A 30 -1.67 -6.60 2.40
N HIS A 31 -0.53 -6.34 3.03
CA HIS A 31 -0.38 -6.44 4.48
C HIS A 31 0.63 -5.40 4.93
N PHE A 32 0.42 -4.83 6.13
CA PHE A 32 1.31 -3.78 6.62
C PHE A 32 2.76 -4.25 6.79
N ASP A 33 2.97 -5.55 7.01
CA ASP A 33 4.28 -6.17 7.15
C ASP A 33 4.71 -6.96 5.90
N SER A 34 4.16 -6.63 4.74
CA SER A 34 4.60 -7.21 3.47
C SER A 34 5.90 -6.56 3.01
N PHE A 35 6.63 -7.29 2.16
CA PHE A 35 7.89 -6.77 1.60
C PHE A 35 7.69 -5.42 0.90
N ILE A 36 6.64 -5.31 0.07
CA ILE A 36 6.36 -4.09 -0.69
C ILE A 36 6.00 -2.94 0.26
N ASN A 37 5.15 -3.19 1.25
CA ASN A 37 4.78 -2.14 2.19
C ASN A 37 5.97 -1.68 3.04
N ASN A 38 6.84 -2.59 3.42
CA ASN A 38 8.07 -2.25 4.13
C ASN A 38 8.99 -1.38 3.29
N LEU A 39 9.10 -1.67 1.98
CA LEU A 39 9.85 -0.81 1.06
C LEU A 39 9.26 0.59 0.98
N LEU A 40 7.94 0.71 0.88
CA LEU A 40 7.27 2.00 0.84
C LEU A 40 7.49 2.80 2.13
N THR A 41 7.39 2.14 3.27
CA THR A 41 7.62 2.77 4.57
C THR A 41 9.07 3.27 4.71
N ASN A 42 10.02 2.44 4.33
CA ASN A 42 11.44 2.79 4.39
C ASN A 42 11.79 3.91 3.41
N HIS A 43 11.19 3.90 2.22
CA HIS A 43 11.37 4.96 1.24
C HIS A 43 10.87 6.30 1.78
N ALA A 44 9.68 6.32 2.38
CA ALA A 44 9.13 7.54 2.98
C ALA A 44 10.02 8.07 4.12
N ARG A 45 10.59 7.15 4.91
CA ARG A 45 11.53 7.51 5.98
C ARG A 45 12.81 8.12 5.42
N SER A 46 13.34 7.53 4.36
CA SER A 46 14.55 8.05 3.69
C SER A 46 14.32 9.42 3.08
N GLU A 47 13.17 9.66 2.47
CA GLU A 47 12.81 10.97 1.93
C GLU A 47 12.73 12.03 3.05
N LYS A 48 12.13 11.68 4.18
CA LYS A 48 12.05 12.57 5.34
C LYS A 48 13.42 12.93 5.87
N ALA A 49 14.33 11.96 5.90
CA ALA A 49 15.70 12.14 6.39
C ALA A 49 16.63 12.73 5.31
N LYS A 50 16.16 12.87 4.09
CA LYS A 50 16.94 13.29 2.90
C LYS A 50 18.15 12.39 2.66
N GLU A 51 17.95 11.10 2.86
CA GLU A 51 18.97 10.09 2.63
C GLU A 51 18.73 9.39 1.29
N GLU A 52 19.82 8.87 0.70
CA GLU A 52 19.72 8.09 -0.51
C GLU A 52 19.07 6.74 -0.23
N PHE A 53 18.15 6.32 -1.10
CA PHE A 53 17.48 5.02 -0.99
C PHE A 53 17.90 4.12 -2.14
N ALA A 54 18.17 2.86 -1.83
CA ALA A 54 18.68 1.89 -2.81
C ALA A 54 17.67 1.53 -3.91
N TRP A 55 16.38 1.67 -3.63
CA TRP A 55 15.32 1.32 -4.57
C TRP A 55 14.70 2.57 -5.16
N LYS A 56 14.46 2.54 -6.47
CA LYS A 56 13.60 3.54 -7.10
C LYS A 56 12.16 3.09 -6.93
N VAL A 57 11.36 3.90 -6.24
CA VAL A 57 9.98 3.56 -5.91
C VAL A 57 9.03 4.43 -6.73
N ILE A 58 8.08 3.79 -7.41
CA ILE A 58 7.02 4.46 -8.16
C ILE A 58 5.69 3.88 -7.67
N THR A 59 4.79 4.74 -7.23
CA THR A 59 3.47 4.35 -6.75
C THR A 59 2.39 4.97 -7.61
N TYR A 60 1.48 4.14 -8.10
CA TYR A 60 0.34 4.59 -8.90
C TYR A 60 -0.93 4.39 -8.09
N LYS A 61 -1.53 5.48 -7.65
CA LYS A 61 -2.81 5.47 -6.95
C LYS A 61 -3.93 5.73 -7.95
N ALA A 62 -5.06 5.07 -7.78
CA ALA A 62 -6.20 5.23 -8.70
C ALA A 62 -6.77 6.64 -8.70
N ILE A 63 -6.71 7.32 -7.55
CA ILE A 63 -7.09 8.74 -7.42
C ILE A 63 -5.83 9.53 -7.09
N LEU A 64 -5.53 10.52 -7.93
CA LEU A 64 -4.36 11.37 -7.77
C LEU A 64 -4.55 12.38 -6.62
N PRO A 65 -3.46 12.98 -6.11
CA PRO A 65 -3.57 13.96 -5.03
C PRO A 65 -4.48 15.15 -5.32
N ASN A 66 -4.66 15.51 -6.61
CA ASN A 66 -5.56 16.58 -7.01
C ASN A 66 -7.04 16.13 -7.11
N GLY A 67 -7.35 14.88 -6.77
CA GLY A 67 -8.70 14.33 -6.84
C GLY A 67 -9.09 13.76 -8.19
N ALA A 68 -8.25 13.85 -9.21
CA ALA A 68 -8.54 13.32 -10.53
C ALA A 68 -8.24 11.82 -10.61
N PRO A 69 -8.95 11.05 -11.45
CA PRO A 69 -8.63 9.65 -11.65
C PRO A 69 -7.33 9.48 -12.45
N LEU A 70 -6.57 8.46 -12.10
CA LEU A 70 -5.33 8.13 -12.80
C LEU A 70 -5.58 7.69 -14.25
N TRP A 71 -6.65 6.93 -14.45
CA TRP A 71 -6.98 6.34 -15.75
C TRP A 71 -8.46 6.61 -16.07
N ASP A 72 -8.75 7.84 -16.45
CA ASP A 72 -10.11 8.31 -16.64
C ASP A 72 -10.89 7.53 -17.71
N SER A 73 -10.25 7.11 -18.78
CA SER A 73 -10.90 6.37 -19.87
C SER A 73 -11.39 4.98 -19.47
N TRP A 74 -10.77 4.36 -18.46
CA TRP A 74 -11.14 3.03 -17.96
C TRP A 74 -11.83 3.09 -16.59
N PHE A 75 -11.27 3.89 -15.68
CA PHE A 75 -11.78 4.08 -14.33
C PHE A 75 -12.04 5.56 -14.07
N PRO A 76 -13.13 6.12 -14.60
CA PRO A 76 -13.51 7.49 -14.27
C PRO A 76 -13.85 7.60 -12.78
N LEU A 77 -13.78 8.81 -12.24
CA LEU A 77 -13.99 9.05 -10.82
C LEU A 77 -15.31 8.44 -10.30
N LYS A 78 -16.37 8.53 -11.11
CA LYS A 78 -17.67 7.93 -10.76
C LYS A 78 -17.56 6.44 -10.49
N LYS A 79 -16.82 5.71 -11.32
CA LYS A 79 -16.62 4.26 -11.15
C LYS A 79 -15.78 3.96 -9.92
N LEU A 80 -14.80 4.77 -9.63
CA LEU A 80 -13.98 4.62 -8.41
C LEU A 80 -14.82 4.88 -7.16
N GLU A 81 -15.70 5.85 -7.19
CA GLU A 81 -16.63 6.11 -6.08
C GLU A 81 -17.61 4.95 -5.89
N GLU A 82 -18.10 4.34 -6.96
CA GLU A 82 -18.94 3.15 -6.89
C GLU A 82 -18.20 1.99 -6.25
N LYS A 83 -16.92 1.76 -6.60
CA LYS A 83 -16.09 0.74 -5.98
C LYS A 83 -15.87 1.00 -4.50
N LYS A 84 -15.60 2.24 -4.15
CA LYS A 84 -15.41 2.64 -2.76
C LYS A 84 -16.67 2.38 -1.94
N LYS A 85 -17.82 2.72 -2.49
CA LYS A 85 -19.12 2.46 -1.85
C LYS A 85 -19.36 0.96 -1.70
N PHE A 86 -19.05 0.17 -2.71
CA PHE A 86 -19.20 -1.28 -2.66
C PHE A 86 -18.43 -1.88 -1.48
N TYR A 87 -17.16 -1.53 -1.33
CA TYR A 87 -16.35 -2.06 -0.24
C TYR A 87 -16.83 -1.57 1.12
N ARG A 88 -17.29 -0.33 1.20
CA ARG A 88 -17.85 0.21 2.44
C ARG A 88 -19.13 -0.55 2.84
N ASP A 89 -20.03 -0.75 1.88
CA ASP A 89 -21.30 -1.43 2.12
C ASP A 89 -21.11 -2.92 2.42
N SER A 90 -20.02 -3.49 1.93
CA SER A 90 -19.65 -4.89 2.21
C SER A 90 -18.92 -5.07 3.53
N GLY A 91 -18.69 -4.01 4.30
CA GLY A 91 -18.02 -4.08 5.58
C GLY A 91 -16.50 -4.14 5.54
N THR A 92 -15.91 -3.90 4.38
CA THR A 92 -14.46 -3.98 4.18
C THR A 92 -13.92 -2.73 3.49
N PRO A 93 -14.16 -1.51 4.04
CA PRO A 93 -13.74 -0.27 3.38
C PRO A 93 -12.22 -0.16 3.18
N GLN A 94 -11.43 -0.79 4.04
CA GLN A 94 -9.97 -0.79 3.95
C GLN A 94 -9.47 -1.45 2.67
N LYS A 95 -10.24 -2.36 2.08
CA LYS A 95 -9.83 -3.04 0.85
C LYS A 95 -9.78 -2.10 -0.35
N PHE A 96 -10.62 -1.08 -0.40
CA PHE A 96 -10.52 -0.06 -1.44
C PHE A 96 -9.18 0.67 -1.38
N PHE A 97 -8.77 1.08 -0.20
CA PHE A 97 -7.50 1.79 -0.03
C PHE A 97 -6.31 0.90 -0.36
N GLN A 98 -6.39 -0.38 0.01
CA GLN A 98 -5.35 -1.36 -0.29
C GLN A 98 -5.21 -1.59 -1.79
N GLU A 99 -6.32 -1.87 -2.49
CA GLU A 99 -6.30 -2.28 -3.90
C GLU A 99 -6.14 -1.09 -4.86
N TYR A 100 -6.71 0.05 -4.56
CA TYR A 100 -6.73 1.19 -5.48
C TYR A 100 -5.86 2.36 -5.05
N MET A 101 -5.62 2.52 -3.76
CA MET A 101 -4.85 3.65 -3.25
C MET A 101 -3.47 3.26 -2.71
N MET A 102 -3.11 1.99 -2.79
CA MET A 102 -1.82 1.47 -2.31
C MET A 102 -1.56 1.78 -0.84
N GLU A 103 -2.60 1.81 -0.04
CA GLU A 103 -2.54 2.08 1.38
C GLU A 103 -2.98 0.86 2.16
N VAL A 104 -2.14 0.40 3.08
CA VAL A 104 -2.46 -0.72 3.95
C VAL A 104 -2.81 -0.20 5.33
N GLN A 105 -4.01 -0.57 5.81
CA GLN A 105 -4.42 -0.29 7.18
C GLN A 105 -4.33 -1.59 7.97
N SER A 106 -3.76 -1.53 9.17
CA SER A 106 -3.74 -2.71 10.02
C SER A 106 -5.15 -2.98 10.54
N GLU A 107 -5.50 -4.25 10.60
CA GLU A 107 -6.78 -4.65 11.18
C GLU A 107 -6.88 -4.25 12.65
N GLU A 108 -5.76 -4.30 13.36
CA GLU A 108 -5.70 -3.87 14.76
C GLU A 108 -6.05 -2.41 14.92
N ASP A 109 -5.48 -1.54 14.11
CA ASP A 109 -5.77 -0.12 14.18
C ASP A 109 -7.22 0.18 13.86
N ALA A 110 -7.76 -0.49 12.85
CA ALA A 110 -9.16 -0.34 12.48
C ALA A 110 -10.09 -0.85 13.59
N LEU A 111 -9.77 -1.99 14.16
CA LEU A 111 -10.55 -2.58 15.26
C LEU A 111 -10.49 -1.72 16.52
N LEU A 112 -9.31 -1.27 16.90
CA LEU A 112 -9.14 -0.42 18.08
C LEU A 112 -9.95 0.88 17.97
N THR A 113 -9.88 1.53 16.82
CA THR A 113 -10.62 2.77 16.61
C THR A 113 -12.12 2.54 16.70
N ARG A 114 -12.60 1.51 16.02
CA ARG A 114 -14.04 1.20 15.99
C ARG A 114 -14.55 0.73 17.34
N ASP A 115 -13.88 -0.22 17.95
CA ASP A 115 -14.28 -0.77 19.24
C ASP A 115 -14.13 0.24 20.35
N HIS A 116 -13.12 1.08 20.30
CA HIS A 116 -12.94 2.16 21.27
C HIS A 116 -14.13 3.12 21.26
N ILE A 117 -14.57 3.53 20.07
CA ILE A 117 -15.73 4.41 19.93
C ILE A 117 -16.99 3.73 20.47
N LYS A 118 -17.25 2.49 20.11
CA LYS A 118 -18.39 1.74 20.60
C LYS A 118 -18.37 1.55 22.12
N TYR A 119 -17.19 1.28 22.65
CA TYR A 119 -17.01 1.08 24.08
C TYR A 119 -17.38 2.34 24.86
N TRP A 120 -16.90 3.49 24.41
CA TRP A 120 -17.23 4.76 25.05
C TRP A 120 -18.71 5.08 24.98
N GLU A 121 -19.33 4.93 23.82
CA GLU A 121 -20.76 5.18 23.62
C GLU A 121 -21.63 4.20 24.42
N GLY A 122 -21.24 2.96 24.47
CA GLY A 122 -21.98 1.92 25.19
C GLY A 122 -21.89 2.02 26.70
N ARG A 123 -20.89 2.72 27.23
CA ARG A 123 -20.70 2.86 28.67
C ARG A 123 -21.35 4.10 29.26
N PHE A 124 -21.53 5.08 28.44
CA PHE A 124 -22.05 6.38 28.87
C PHE A 124 -23.29 6.77 28.08
#